data_29202ab346d72c92de50078725247762
#
_entry.id   29202ab346d72c92de50078725247762
#
_cell.length_a   1.000
_cell.length_b   1.000
_cell.length_c   1.000
_cell.angle_alpha   90.00
_cell.angle_beta   90.00
_cell.angle_gamma   90.00
#
_symmetry.space_group_name_H-M   'P 1'
#
loop_
_entity.id
_entity.type
_entity.pdbx_description
1 polymer ?
#
loop_
_entity_poly.entity_id
_entity_poly.type
_entity_poly.pdbx_seq_one_letter_code
_entity_poly.pdbx_strand_id
1 'polypeptide(L)'
;MSEIRFDGRVAIVTGAGGGLGRAHALLLASRGAKVVVNDLGGARDGTGAPSSEMANKVVEEIKAAGGEAIADAHGVDSAEGGEAIVKTALNAYGKVDIVIANAGILRDRAFHNLTEEDWDKIFAVHVKGSFNVVQPAFRIMRQNSYGRIVVTTSNAGLYGNFGQANYSSAKTALLGFASTLELEGAKYNIKANVIAPVAASRLTEDVMPAAALERLKPELVSPVVVYLCSEECSVSGNIFTAGGGYVGRAAIVESKGAVLANPTIEDVRDNFTKISDMTGAEEFSNAFDEVQKRLMAATQTGASA
;
A
#
# COMPACT_ATOMS: atom_id res chain seq x y z
N MET A 1 6.61 0.36 28.49
CA MET A 1 7.10 0.14 27.11
C MET A 1 7.76 1.45 26.67
N SER A 2 8.93 1.38 26.05
CA SER A 2 9.63 2.55 25.50
C SER A 2 8.86 3.13 24.31
N GLU A 3 9.02 4.39 24.06
CA GLU A 3 8.45 5.06 22.90
C GLU A 3 9.16 4.61 21.62
N ILE A 4 8.39 4.28 20.56
CA ILE A 4 8.94 3.97 19.23
C ILE A 4 9.47 5.25 18.61
N ARG A 5 10.75 5.27 18.24
CA ARG A 5 11.46 6.42 17.69
C ARG A 5 12.02 6.14 16.30
N PHE A 6 12.21 7.22 15.54
CA PHE A 6 12.76 7.19 14.18
C PHE A 6 13.96 8.14 14.04
N ASP A 7 14.66 8.41 15.12
CA ASP A 7 15.80 9.32 15.12
C ASP A 7 16.85 8.88 14.08
N GLY A 8 17.25 9.83 13.25
CA GLY A 8 18.16 9.59 12.15
C GLY A 8 17.57 8.84 10.93
N ARG A 9 16.29 8.44 10.91
CA ARG A 9 15.62 7.85 9.75
C ARG A 9 15.07 8.92 8.82
N VAL A 10 15.10 8.63 7.52
CA VAL A 10 14.58 9.49 6.46
C VAL A 10 13.39 8.81 5.79
N ALA A 11 12.26 9.49 5.79
CA ALA A 11 11.01 8.99 5.23
C ALA A 11 10.53 9.83 4.05
N ILE A 12 10.06 9.18 2.99
CA ILE A 12 9.29 9.78 1.90
C ILE A 12 7.83 9.38 2.09
N VAL A 13 6.93 10.37 2.12
CA VAL A 13 5.48 10.14 2.15
C VAL A 13 4.87 10.82 0.93
N THR A 14 4.29 10.03 0.00
CA THR A 14 3.64 10.59 -1.19
C THR A 14 2.17 10.89 -0.94
N GLY A 15 1.63 11.94 -1.59
CA GLY A 15 0.28 12.42 -1.31
C GLY A 15 0.13 12.94 0.12
N ALA A 16 1.17 13.60 0.62
CA ALA A 16 1.28 14.01 2.02
C ALA A 16 0.81 15.44 2.30
N GLY A 17 0.26 16.14 1.32
CA GLY A 17 -0.30 17.48 1.49
C GLY A 17 -1.63 17.53 2.25
N GLY A 18 -2.26 16.37 2.52
CA GLY A 18 -3.52 16.28 3.26
C GLY A 18 -3.89 14.87 3.69
N GLY A 19 -5.01 14.73 4.40
CA GLY A 19 -5.61 13.45 4.77
C GLY A 19 -4.63 12.48 5.45
N LEU A 20 -4.64 11.23 4.99
CA LEU A 20 -3.80 10.16 5.52
C LEU A 20 -2.30 10.47 5.42
N GLY A 21 -1.83 10.91 4.25
CA GLY A 21 -0.41 11.19 4.04
C GLY A 21 0.12 12.28 4.96
N ARG A 22 -0.66 13.36 5.17
CA ARG A 22 -0.32 14.41 6.16
C ARG A 22 -0.23 13.82 7.57
N ALA A 23 -1.21 13.03 7.99
CA ALA A 23 -1.23 12.43 9.33
C ALA A 23 -0.03 11.48 9.53
N HIS A 24 0.36 10.70 8.51
CA HIS A 24 1.55 9.85 8.56
C HIS A 24 2.83 10.68 8.68
N ALA A 25 2.97 11.75 7.87
CA ALA A 25 4.13 12.63 7.89
C ALA A 25 4.32 13.33 9.24
N LEU A 26 3.24 13.87 9.80
CA LEU A 26 3.24 14.50 11.13
C LEU A 26 3.65 13.52 12.23
N LEU A 27 3.09 12.31 12.23
CA LEU A 27 3.41 11.30 13.25
C LEU A 27 4.87 10.83 13.13
N LEU A 28 5.38 10.56 11.92
CA LEU A 28 6.78 10.20 11.71
C LEU A 28 7.73 11.30 12.20
N ALA A 29 7.46 12.56 11.84
CA ALA A 29 8.27 13.70 12.26
C ALA A 29 8.25 13.90 13.77
N SER A 30 7.09 13.77 14.43
CA SER A 30 6.97 13.87 15.89
C SER A 30 7.76 12.77 16.63
N ARG A 31 8.08 11.68 15.94
CA ARG A 31 8.88 10.55 16.45
C ARG A 31 10.36 10.63 16.02
N GLY A 32 10.80 11.74 15.44
CA GLY A 32 12.20 12.02 15.13
C GLY A 32 12.64 11.68 13.70
N ALA A 33 11.74 11.22 12.82
CA ALA A 33 12.07 11.04 11.41
C ALA A 33 12.25 12.41 10.71
N LYS A 34 13.17 12.44 9.73
CA LYS A 34 13.25 13.50 8.72
C LYS A 34 12.32 13.14 7.57
N VAL A 35 11.42 14.04 7.18
CA VAL A 35 10.33 13.68 6.27
C VAL A 35 10.38 14.50 4.97
N VAL A 36 10.37 13.82 3.84
CA VAL A 36 10.01 14.40 2.54
C VAL A 36 8.50 14.33 2.40
N VAL A 37 7.85 15.48 2.45
CA VAL A 37 6.42 15.66 2.25
C VAL A 37 6.19 15.87 0.76
N ASN A 38 5.85 14.81 0.02
CA ASN A 38 5.58 14.90 -1.40
C ASN A 38 4.09 15.04 -1.65
N ASP A 39 3.70 16.07 -2.41
CA ASP A 39 2.33 16.25 -2.93
C ASP A 39 2.35 17.11 -4.19
N LEU A 40 1.72 16.65 -5.26
CA LEU A 40 1.61 17.38 -6.53
C LEU A 40 0.67 18.59 -6.43
N GLY A 41 -0.22 18.64 -5.43
CA GLY A 41 -1.16 19.73 -5.22
C GLY A 41 -2.38 19.74 -6.14
N GLY A 42 -2.59 18.68 -6.93
CA GLY A 42 -3.72 18.54 -7.84
C GLY A 42 -5.08 18.30 -7.15
N ALA A 43 -6.15 18.37 -7.95
CA ALA A 43 -7.49 18.02 -7.50
C ALA A 43 -7.65 16.51 -7.22
N ARG A 44 -8.81 16.13 -6.64
CA ARG A 44 -9.15 14.73 -6.29
C ARG A 44 -9.07 13.74 -7.46
N ASP A 45 -9.40 14.20 -8.66
CA ASP A 45 -9.41 13.41 -9.91
C ASP A 45 -8.07 13.44 -10.67
N GLY A 46 -7.05 14.10 -10.09
CA GLY A 46 -5.73 14.25 -10.68
C GLY A 46 -5.64 15.35 -11.73
N THR A 47 -6.62 16.24 -11.80
CA THR A 47 -6.58 17.46 -12.62
C THR A 47 -5.96 18.63 -11.86
N GLY A 48 -5.70 19.73 -12.58
CA GLY A 48 -5.12 20.96 -12.01
C GLY A 48 -3.62 21.09 -12.24
N ALA A 49 -3.12 22.30 -12.03
CA ALA A 49 -1.69 22.58 -12.15
C ALA A 49 -0.93 22.10 -10.90
N PRO A 50 0.31 21.64 -11.06
CA PRO A 50 1.17 21.31 -9.92
C PRO A 50 1.37 22.51 -8.99
N SER A 51 1.32 22.26 -7.68
CA SER A 51 1.53 23.27 -6.64
C SER A 51 2.17 22.67 -5.40
N SER A 52 3.22 23.28 -4.90
CA SER A 52 3.86 22.88 -3.64
C SER A 52 3.14 23.40 -2.39
N GLU A 53 2.08 24.17 -2.53
CA GLU A 53 1.43 24.86 -1.41
C GLU A 53 0.97 23.90 -0.30
N MET A 54 0.33 22.79 -0.67
CA MET A 54 -0.15 21.81 0.30
C MET A 54 0.99 21.12 1.02
N ALA A 55 2.03 20.71 0.29
CA ALA A 55 3.23 20.12 0.89
C ALA A 55 3.94 21.10 1.82
N ASN A 56 4.08 22.36 1.41
CA ASN A 56 4.71 23.41 2.23
C ASN A 56 3.95 23.66 3.54
N LYS A 57 2.62 23.71 3.53
CA LYS A 57 1.81 23.84 4.75
C LYS A 57 2.11 22.74 5.76
N VAL A 58 2.20 21.48 5.31
CA VAL A 58 2.53 20.36 6.19
C VAL A 58 3.96 20.44 6.70
N VAL A 59 4.90 20.89 5.87
CA VAL A 59 6.29 21.14 6.29
C VAL A 59 6.36 22.22 7.37
N GLU A 60 5.60 23.30 7.24
CA GLU A 60 5.52 24.36 8.25
C GLU A 60 4.94 23.84 9.57
N GLU A 61 3.88 23.01 9.52
CA GLU A 61 3.32 22.35 10.71
C GLU A 61 4.35 21.46 11.41
N ILE A 62 5.08 20.64 10.65
CA ILE A 62 6.13 19.78 11.20
C ILE A 62 7.23 20.62 11.87
N LYS A 63 7.71 21.67 11.20
CA LYS A 63 8.75 22.55 11.75
C LYS A 63 8.28 23.33 12.98
N ALA A 64 7.04 23.80 12.99
CA ALA A 64 6.45 24.48 14.14
C ALA A 64 6.34 23.54 15.37
N ALA A 65 6.18 22.24 15.14
CA ALA A 65 6.19 21.22 16.18
C ALA A 65 7.62 20.74 16.58
N GLY A 66 8.67 21.33 16.02
CA GLY A 66 10.08 20.99 16.29
C GLY A 66 10.62 19.81 15.49
N GLY A 67 9.89 19.31 14.49
CA GLY A 67 10.33 18.25 13.58
C GLY A 67 11.13 18.78 12.37
N GLU A 68 11.61 17.85 11.54
CA GLU A 68 12.41 18.17 10.35
C GLU A 68 11.73 17.63 9.09
N ALA A 69 11.42 18.52 8.15
CA ALA A 69 10.79 18.15 6.89
C ALA A 69 11.16 19.09 5.74
N ILE A 70 11.02 18.56 4.51
CA ILE A 70 11.15 19.32 3.26
C ILE A 70 9.98 18.96 2.33
N ALA A 71 9.51 19.96 1.58
CA ALA A 71 8.45 19.76 0.59
C ALA A 71 9.02 19.26 -0.75
N ASP A 72 8.23 18.44 -1.44
CA ASP A 72 8.47 18.00 -2.81
C ASP A 72 7.14 18.04 -3.59
N ALA A 73 7.18 18.54 -4.83
CA ALA A 73 6.00 18.69 -5.68
C ALA A 73 6.07 17.92 -7.00
N HIS A 74 6.99 16.94 -7.12
CA HIS A 74 7.05 16.11 -8.31
C HIS A 74 5.90 15.09 -8.34
N GLY A 75 5.39 14.81 -9.55
CA GLY A 75 4.36 13.81 -9.79
C GLY A 75 4.93 12.40 -9.69
N VAL A 76 4.17 11.50 -9.09
CA VAL A 76 4.57 10.07 -8.99
C VAL A 76 4.35 9.31 -10.33
N ASP A 77 3.51 9.81 -11.21
CA ASP A 77 3.03 9.12 -12.42
C ASP A 77 4.05 9.03 -13.57
N SER A 78 5.25 9.58 -13.41
CA SER A 78 6.38 9.40 -14.32
C SER A 78 7.63 8.87 -13.62
N ALA A 79 8.51 8.20 -14.36
CA ALA A 79 9.77 7.70 -13.83
C ALA A 79 10.67 8.85 -13.35
N GLU A 80 10.73 9.93 -14.12
CA GLU A 80 11.50 11.13 -13.81
C GLU A 80 11.01 11.78 -12.52
N GLY A 81 9.68 11.84 -12.32
CA GLY A 81 9.08 12.36 -11.10
C GLY A 81 9.41 11.49 -9.87
N GLY A 82 9.30 10.18 -10.01
CA GLY A 82 9.67 9.25 -8.93
C GLY A 82 11.15 9.33 -8.54
N GLU A 83 12.05 9.39 -9.53
CA GLU A 83 13.48 9.61 -9.28
C GLU A 83 13.76 10.98 -8.63
N ALA A 84 13.06 12.04 -9.05
CA ALA A 84 13.20 13.37 -8.48
C ALA A 84 12.78 13.41 -7.00
N ILE A 85 11.68 12.75 -6.64
CA ILE A 85 11.21 12.63 -5.24
C ILE A 85 12.29 11.97 -4.38
N VAL A 86 12.86 10.85 -4.84
CA VAL A 86 13.94 10.15 -4.12
C VAL A 86 15.19 11.02 -4.04
N LYS A 87 15.54 11.73 -5.12
CA LYS A 87 16.66 12.66 -5.14
C LYS A 87 16.49 13.83 -4.16
N THR A 88 15.27 14.31 -3.95
CA THR A 88 14.96 15.31 -2.91
C THR A 88 15.38 14.82 -1.53
N ALA A 89 15.07 13.57 -1.17
CA ALA A 89 15.50 12.96 0.09
C ALA A 89 17.02 12.81 0.19
N LEU A 90 17.67 12.35 -0.89
CA LEU A 90 19.13 12.19 -0.93
C LEU A 90 19.87 13.52 -0.80
N ASN A 91 19.41 14.55 -1.50
CA ASN A 91 20.05 15.87 -1.48
C ASN A 91 19.89 16.55 -0.10
N ALA A 92 18.74 16.39 0.54
CA ALA A 92 18.48 17.02 1.83
C ALA A 92 19.08 16.24 3.02
N TYR A 93 19.04 14.89 2.94
CA TYR A 93 19.29 14.04 4.11
C TYR A 93 20.28 12.89 3.86
N GLY A 94 20.76 12.70 2.65
CA GLY A 94 21.81 11.74 2.27
C GLY A 94 21.34 10.28 2.16
N LYS A 95 20.09 9.94 2.44
CA LYS A 95 19.58 8.57 2.43
C LYS A 95 18.06 8.49 2.30
N VAL A 96 17.55 7.27 2.13
CA VAL A 96 16.12 6.93 2.24
C VAL A 96 16.00 5.63 3.02
N ASP A 97 15.28 5.66 4.13
CA ASP A 97 15.01 4.50 4.99
C ASP A 97 13.58 4.00 4.89
N ILE A 98 12.61 4.91 4.64
CA ILE A 98 11.17 4.64 4.69
C ILE A 98 10.52 5.24 3.44
N VAL A 99 9.60 4.48 2.83
CA VAL A 99 8.70 4.97 1.78
C VAL A 99 7.26 4.59 2.13
N ILE A 100 6.39 5.59 2.25
CA ILE A 100 4.94 5.40 2.32
C ILE A 100 4.36 5.85 0.98
N ALA A 101 4.04 4.87 0.11
CA ALA A 101 3.39 5.10 -1.17
C ALA A 101 1.89 5.26 -0.95
N ASN A 102 1.46 6.51 -0.72
CA ASN A 102 0.09 6.85 -0.35
C ASN A 102 -0.62 7.72 -1.41
N ALA A 103 0.10 8.36 -2.32
CA ALA A 103 -0.49 9.19 -3.37
C ALA A 103 -1.61 8.45 -4.13
N GLY A 104 -2.72 9.14 -4.39
CA GLY A 104 -3.84 8.55 -5.08
C GLY A 104 -4.90 9.55 -5.50
N ILE A 105 -5.68 9.16 -6.49
CA ILE A 105 -6.79 9.91 -7.07
C ILE A 105 -8.02 8.99 -7.24
N LEU A 106 -9.19 9.57 -7.52
CA LEU A 106 -10.40 8.83 -7.88
C LEU A 106 -10.99 9.33 -9.20
N ARG A 107 -11.37 8.37 -10.05
CA ARG A 107 -12.13 8.59 -11.30
C ARG A 107 -13.18 7.48 -11.40
N ASP A 108 -14.16 7.56 -10.50
CA ASP A 108 -15.18 6.53 -10.33
C ASP A 108 -16.26 6.64 -11.41
N ARG A 109 -16.55 5.52 -12.08
CA ARG A 109 -17.63 5.38 -13.05
C ARG A 109 -18.14 3.94 -13.05
N ALA A 110 -19.45 3.76 -13.29
CA ALA A 110 -19.99 2.43 -13.57
C ALA A 110 -19.24 1.82 -14.78
N PHE A 111 -18.91 0.54 -14.73
CA PHE A 111 -17.99 -0.11 -15.66
C PHE A 111 -18.32 0.11 -17.14
N HIS A 112 -19.61 0.08 -17.52
CA HIS A 112 -20.06 0.32 -18.91
C HIS A 112 -19.84 1.76 -19.39
N ASN A 113 -19.57 2.71 -18.50
CA ASN A 113 -19.28 4.12 -18.81
C ASN A 113 -17.81 4.49 -18.53
N LEU A 114 -17.00 3.53 -18.06
CA LEU A 114 -15.60 3.79 -17.75
C LEU A 114 -14.81 4.01 -19.03
N THR A 115 -14.03 5.10 -19.08
CA THR A 115 -13.18 5.43 -20.23
C THR A 115 -11.78 4.84 -20.06
N GLU A 116 -11.07 4.64 -21.17
CA GLU A 116 -9.65 4.24 -21.17
C GLU A 116 -8.79 5.28 -20.43
N GLU A 117 -9.06 6.57 -20.62
CA GLU A 117 -8.36 7.67 -19.93
C GLU A 117 -8.52 7.57 -18.41
N ASP A 118 -9.74 7.31 -17.90
CA ASP A 118 -9.97 7.14 -16.46
C ASP A 118 -9.26 5.90 -15.92
N TRP A 119 -9.21 4.82 -16.71
CA TRP A 119 -8.47 3.61 -16.36
C TRP A 119 -6.98 3.87 -16.27
N ASP A 120 -6.39 4.40 -17.33
CA ASP A 120 -4.94 4.62 -17.46
C ASP A 120 -4.43 5.60 -16.41
N LYS A 121 -5.18 6.69 -16.15
CA LYS A 121 -4.78 7.68 -15.15
C LYS A 121 -4.76 7.10 -13.74
N ILE A 122 -5.73 6.26 -13.38
CA ILE A 122 -5.75 5.55 -12.09
C ILE A 122 -4.53 4.62 -11.98
N PHE A 123 -4.23 3.82 -12.99
CA PHE A 123 -3.06 2.95 -12.98
C PHE A 123 -1.74 3.72 -12.97
N ALA A 124 -1.65 4.81 -13.73
CA ALA A 124 -0.47 5.68 -13.76
C ALA A 124 -0.12 6.23 -12.37
N VAL A 125 -1.13 6.68 -11.61
CA VAL A 125 -0.88 7.26 -10.28
C VAL A 125 -0.69 6.19 -9.21
N HIS A 126 -1.58 5.18 -9.14
CA HIS A 126 -1.58 4.23 -8.03
C HIS A 126 -0.53 3.12 -8.19
N VAL A 127 -0.46 2.49 -9.35
CA VAL A 127 0.43 1.34 -9.58
C VAL A 127 1.79 1.81 -10.04
N LYS A 128 1.84 2.50 -11.18
CA LYS A 128 3.09 3.00 -11.74
C LYS A 128 3.73 4.03 -10.83
N GLY A 129 2.93 4.89 -10.18
CA GLY A 129 3.42 5.88 -9.21
C GLY A 129 4.08 5.25 -8.00
N SER A 130 3.49 4.18 -7.45
CA SER A 130 4.14 3.42 -6.38
C SER A 130 5.46 2.80 -6.84
N PHE A 131 5.47 2.19 -8.03
CA PHE A 131 6.69 1.64 -8.63
C PHE A 131 7.76 2.71 -8.84
N ASN A 132 7.41 3.85 -9.45
CA ASN A 132 8.35 4.92 -9.79
C ASN A 132 9.09 5.50 -8.56
N VAL A 133 8.44 5.54 -7.40
CA VAL A 133 9.05 6.04 -6.16
C VAL A 133 9.77 4.92 -5.41
N VAL A 134 9.15 3.75 -5.29
CA VAL A 134 9.70 2.64 -4.51
C VAL A 134 10.94 2.06 -5.17
N GLN A 135 10.97 1.89 -6.48
CA GLN A 135 12.07 1.22 -7.17
C GLN A 135 13.44 1.93 -7.00
N PRO A 136 13.58 3.25 -7.22
CA PRO A 136 14.84 3.93 -6.93
C PRO A 136 15.18 3.96 -5.43
N ALA A 137 14.19 4.09 -4.55
CA ALA A 137 14.39 4.00 -3.10
C ALA A 137 14.87 2.59 -2.68
N PHE A 138 14.28 1.54 -3.23
CA PHE A 138 14.64 0.15 -2.97
C PHE A 138 16.10 -0.17 -3.32
N ARG A 139 16.63 0.40 -4.41
CA ARG A 139 18.06 0.29 -4.77
C ARG A 139 18.96 0.83 -3.66
N ILE A 140 18.61 1.97 -3.08
CA ILE A 140 19.35 2.61 -1.98
C ILE A 140 19.21 1.78 -0.69
N MET A 141 17.99 1.35 -0.37
CA MET A 141 17.71 0.49 0.78
C MET A 141 18.51 -0.82 0.74
N ARG A 142 18.66 -1.43 -0.46
CA ARG A 142 19.51 -2.62 -0.65
C ARG A 142 20.97 -2.34 -0.34
N GLN A 143 21.51 -1.22 -0.80
CA GLN A 143 22.90 -0.82 -0.52
C GLN A 143 23.14 -0.61 0.97
N ASN A 144 22.15 -0.04 1.66
CA ASN A 144 22.21 0.27 3.10
C ASN A 144 21.77 -0.89 4.00
N SER A 145 21.29 -2.01 3.42
CA SER A 145 20.73 -3.16 4.14
C SER A 145 19.66 -2.76 5.17
N TYR A 146 18.81 -1.82 4.80
CA TYR A 146 17.66 -1.37 5.59
C TYR A 146 16.61 -0.69 4.71
N GLY A 147 15.36 -1.06 4.92
CA GLY A 147 14.22 -0.37 4.28
C GLY A 147 12.88 -0.73 4.92
N ARG A 148 11.97 0.22 4.91
CA ARG A 148 10.56 0.02 5.29
C ARG A 148 9.66 0.63 4.22
N ILE A 149 8.79 -0.17 3.68
CA ILE A 149 7.88 0.22 2.60
C ILE A 149 6.46 -0.07 3.03
N VAL A 150 5.59 0.91 2.95
CA VAL A 150 4.15 0.72 3.12
C VAL A 150 3.45 1.23 1.87
N VAL A 151 2.70 0.35 1.22
CA VAL A 151 1.85 0.72 0.08
C VAL A 151 0.38 0.80 0.51
N THR A 152 -0.31 1.81 0.02
CA THR A 152 -1.70 2.08 0.41
C THR A 152 -2.66 1.47 -0.60
N THR A 153 -3.28 0.35 -0.24
CA THR A 153 -4.41 -0.24 -0.95
C THR A 153 -5.73 0.38 -0.48
N SER A 154 -6.82 -0.36 -0.52
CA SER A 154 -8.15 0.06 -0.07
C SER A 154 -8.99 -1.19 0.23
N ASN A 155 -10.05 -1.04 1.03
CA ASN A 155 -11.12 -2.04 1.11
C ASN A 155 -11.74 -2.34 -0.26
N ALA A 156 -11.83 -1.33 -1.15
CA ALA A 156 -12.25 -1.55 -2.54
C ALA A 156 -11.29 -2.47 -3.31
N GLY A 157 -9.97 -2.41 -3.02
CA GLY A 157 -8.98 -3.32 -3.59
C GLY A 157 -9.03 -4.73 -3.02
N LEU A 158 -9.59 -4.91 -1.81
CA LEU A 158 -9.74 -6.23 -1.18
C LEU A 158 -11.08 -6.89 -1.55
N TYR A 159 -12.17 -6.11 -1.63
CA TYR A 159 -13.53 -6.63 -1.68
C TYR A 159 -14.35 -6.13 -2.88
N GLY A 160 -13.77 -5.26 -3.70
CA GLY A 160 -14.48 -4.59 -4.78
C GLY A 160 -15.40 -3.46 -4.27
N ASN A 161 -15.76 -2.55 -5.18
CA ASN A 161 -16.79 -1.55 -4.91
C ASN A 161 -17.45 -1.15 -6.22
N PHE A 162 -18.76 -0.88 -6.18
CA PHE A 162 -19.51 -0.45 -7.35
C PHE A 162 -18.95 0.86 -7.92
N GLY A 163 -18.76 0.92 -9.24
CA GLY A 163 -18.25 2.11 -9.91
C GLY A 163 -16.74 2.32 -9.82
N GLN A 164 -15.99 1.38 -9.23
CA GLN A 164 -14.56 1.50 -8.99
C GLN A 164 -13.73 0.37 -9.64
N ALA A 165 -14.10 -0.12 -10.81
CA ALA A 165 -13.39 -1.21 -11.46
C ALA A 165 -11.91 -0.87 -11.72
N ASN A 166 -11.59 0.35 -12.18
CA ASN A 166 -10.24 0.86 -12.34
C ASN A 166 -9.50 0.98 -11.00
N TYR A 167 -10.10 1.65 -10.02
CA TYR A 167 -9.51 1.90 -8.71
C TYR A 167 -9.29 0.60 -7.93
N SER A 168 -10.30 -0.28 -7.86
CA SER A 168 -10.20 -1.58 -7.20
C SER A 168 -9.09 -2.43 -7.81
N SER A 169 -9.01 -2.51 -9.15
CA SER A 169 -7.95 -3.26 -9.86
C SER A 169 -6.57 -2.69 -9.53
N ALA A 170 -6.40 -1.37 -9.59
CA ALA A 170 -5.12 -0.72 -9.26
C ALA A 170 -4.71 -0.95 -7.79
N LYS A 171 -5.67 -0.90 -6.87
CA LYS A 171 -5.41 -1.14 -5.44
C LYS A 171 -5.11 -2.61 -5.13
N THR A 172 -5.73 -3.55 -5.85
CA THR A 172 -5.39 -4.98 -5.77
C THR A 172 -3.98 -5.27 -6.30
N ALA A 173 -3.54 -4.61 -7.38
CA ALA A 173 -2.19 -4.76 -7.92
C ALA A 173 -1.09 -4.47 -6.88
N LEU A 174 -1.34 -3.59 -5.91
CA LEU A 174 -0.39 -3.27 -4.85
C LEU A 174 -0.15 -4.41 -3.87
N LEU A 175 -1.06 -5.38 -3.76
CA LEU A 175 -0.88 -6.58 -2.94
C LEU A 175 0.25 -7.43 -3.51
N GLY A 176 0.17 -7.79 -4.79
CA GLY A 176 1.23 -8.56 -5.48
C GLY A 176 2.56 -7.80 -5.52
N PHE A 177 2.50 -6.47 -5.68
CA PHE A 177 3.70 -5.63 -5.63
C PHE A 177 4.42 -5.75 -4.28
N ALA A 178 3.71 -5.57 -3.16
CA ALA A 178 4.29 -5.66 -1.83
C ALA A 178 4.78 -7.07 -1.48
N SER A 179 4.04 -8.12 -1.87
CA SER A 179 4.43 -9.51 -1.64
C SER A 179 5.75 -9.85 -2.34
N THR A 180 5.96 -9.35 -3.56
CA THR A 180 7.23 -9.57 -4.28
C THR A 180 8.37 -8.77 -3.64
N LEU A 181 8.14 -7.51 -3.25
CA LEU A 181 9.16 -6.70 -2.57
C LEU A 181 9.60 -7.31 -1.23
N GLU A 182 8.70 -7.96 -0.51
CA GLU A 182 9.03 -8.71 0.71
C GLU A 182 10.05 -9.80 0.43
N LEU A 183 9.79 -10.66 -0.56
CA LEU A 183 10.67 -11.77 -0.94
C LEU A 183 12.04 -11.28 -1.41
N GLU A 184 12.07 -10.24 -2.26
CA GLU A 184 13.32 -9.67 -2.77
C GLU A 184 14.10 -8.87 -1.73
N GLY A 185 13.39 -8.29 -0.76
CA GLY A 185 13.93 -7.43 0.29
C GLY A 185 14.46 -8.17 1.51
N ALA A 186 13.99 -9.40 1.77
CA ALA A 186 14.21 -10.14 3.00
C ALA A 186 15.69 -10.20 3.44
N LYS A 187 16.59 -10.55 2.53
CA LYS A 187 18.04 -10.65 2.83
C LYS A 187 18.74 -9.31 3.07
N TYR A 188 18.06 -8.20 2.79
CA TYR A 188 18.58 -6.83 2.97
C TYR A 188 17.88 -6.08 4.10
N ASN A 189 17.15 -6.78 4.97
CA ASN A 189 16.33 -6.16 6.03
C ASN A 189 15.37 -5.09 5.47
N ILE A 190 14.85 -5.31 4.27
CA ILE A 190 13.79 -4.48 3.69
C ILE A 190 12.48 -5.19 3.92
N LYS A 191 11.52 -4.48 4.54
CA LYS A 191 10.16 -4.98 4.79
C LYS A 191 9.16 -4.16 4.00
N ALA A 192 8.22 -4.84 3.36
CA ALA A 192 7.15 -4.22 2.59
C ALA A 192 5.80 -4.73 3.09
N ASN A 193 4.91 -3.83 3.51
CA ASN A 193 3.58 -4.16 3.98
C ASN A 193 2.52 -3.30 3.28
N VAL A 194 1.28 -3.72 3.41
CA VAL A 194 0.12 -3.09 2.76
C VAL A 194 -0.83 -2.57 3.82
N ILE A 195 -1.32 -1.35 3.63
CA ILE A 195 -2.43 -0.79 4.42
C ILE A 195 -3.67 -0.61 3.56
N ALA A 196 -4.81 -1.09 4.02
CA ALA A 196 -6.14 -0.83 3.48
C ALA A 196 -6.90 0.08 4.46
N PRO A 197 -6.77 1.40 4.34
CA PRO A 197 -7.35 2.33 5.29
C PRO A 197 -8.81 2.65 4.97
N VAL A 198 -9.58 2.98 6.03
CA VAL A 198 -10.84 3.71 5.92
C VAL A 198 -10.73 4.97 6.75
N ALA A 199 -10.67 6.12 6.09
CA ALA A 199 -10.50 7.41 6.76
C ALA A 199 -11.25 8.53 6.05
N ALA A 200 -11.65 9.54 6.81
CA ALA A 200 -12.16 10.79 6.27
C ALA A 200 -11.06 11.50 5.48
N SER A 201 -11.34 11.85 4.25
CA SER A 201 -10.42 12.54 3.35
C SER A 201 -11.22 13.19 2.23
N ARG A 202 -10.58 14.02 1.42
CA ARG A 202 -11.17 14.55 0.18
C ARG A 202 -11.74 13.46 -0.74
N LEU A 203 -11.27 12.21 -0.59
CA LEU A 203 -11.74 11.08 -1.39
C LEU A 203 -13.05 10.45 -0.85
N THR A 204 -13.43 10.70 0.41
CA THR A 204 -14.55 10.06 1.09
C THR A 204 -15.66 11.04 1.52
N GLU A 205 -15.40 12.34 1.51
CA GLU A 205 -16.34 13.37 2.02
C GLU A 205 -17.71 13.33 1.34
N ASP A 206 -17.77 13.05 0.04
CA ASP A 206 -19.02 13.04 -0.74
C ASP A 206 -19.78 11.71 -0.65
N VAL A 207 -19.19 10.66 -0.08
CA VAL A 207 -19.76 9.30 -0.11
C VAL A 207 -20.11 8.77 1.28
N MET A 208 -19.77 9.50 2.35
CA MET A 208 -20.02 9.08 3.72
C MET A 208 -20.82 10.14 4.51
N PRO A 209 -21.74 9.73 5.40
CA PRO A 209 -22.42 10.64 6.32
C PRO A 209 -21.42 11.38 7.24
N ALA A 210 -21.68 12.65 7.57
CA ALA A 210 -20.82 13.47 8.43
C ALA A 210 -20.47 12.79 9.77
N ALA A 211 -21.45 12.16 10.42
CA ALA A 211 -21.23 11.42 11.67
C ALA A 211 -20.26 10.22 11.53
N ALA A 212 -20.15 9.62 10.34
CA ALA A 212 -19.15 8.58 10.06
C ALA A 212 -17.77 9.21 9.84
N LEU A 213 -17.69 10.32 9.12
CA LEU A 213 -16.44 11.05 8.86
C LEU A 213 -15.77 11.52 10.15
N GLU A 214 -16.55 11.99 11.13
CA GLU A 214 -16.02 12.39 12.45
C GLU A 214 -15.31 11.25 13.20
N ARG A 215 -15.73 10.01 12.98
CA ARG A 215 -15.13 8.80 13.59
C ARG A 215 -13.96 8.25 12.79
N LEU A 216 -13.86 8.59 11.52
CA LEU A 216 -12.86 8.05 10.59
C LEU A 216 -11.67 9.00 10.40
N LYS A 217 -11.17 9.58 11.49
CA LYS A 217 -10.03 10.50 11.44
C LYS A 217 -8.78 9.80 10.89
N PRO A 218 -8.01 10.42 9.97
CA PRO A 218 -6.75 9.90 9.45
C PRO A 218 -5.74 9.53 10.53
N GLU A 219 -5.73 10.28 11.63
CA GLU A 219 -4.86 10.08 12.79
C GLU A 219 -5.07 8.72 13.48
N LEU A 220 -6.23 8.09 13.31
CA LEU A 220 -6.53 6.74 13.84
C LEU A 220 -5.92 5.62 12.96
N VAL A 221 -5.52 5.92 11.74
CA VAL A 221 -4.83 4.97 10.83
C VAL A 221 -3.32 5.10 10.97
N SER A 222 -2.80 6.31 11.15
CA SER A 222 -1.37 6.60 11.14
C SER A 222 -0.54 5.77 12.12
N PRO A 223 -0.98 5.45 13.36
CA PRO A 223 -0.20 4.61 14.26
C PRO A 223 0.14 3.23 13.70
N VAL A 224 -0.78 2.61 12.95
CA VAL A 224 -0.53 1.32 12.29
C VAL A 224 0.54 1.47 11.21
N VAL A 225 0.38 2.46 10.32
CA VAL A 225 1.33 2.71 9.21
C VAL A 225 2.72 3.02 9.75
N VAL A 226 2.83 3.87 10.76
CA VAL A 226 4.10 4.24 11.36
C VAL A 226 4.74 3.06 12.11
N TYR A 227 3.94 2.23 12.80
CA TYR A 227 4.46 0.98 13.38
C TYR A 227 5.05 0.06 12.32
N LEU A 228 4.38 -0.12 11.17
CA LEU A 228 4.90 -0.92 10.05
C LEU A 228 6.23 -0.39 9.48
N CYS A 229 6.52 0.89 9.69
CA CYS A 229 7.79 1.53 9.32
C CYS A 229 8.87 1.42 10.41
N SER A 230 8.56 0.91 11.60
CA SER A 230 9.50 0.85 12.72
C SER A 230 10.48 -0.31 12.60
N GLU A 231 11.55 -0.27 13.38
CA GLU A 231 12.47 -1.40 13.55
C GLU A 231 11.82 -2.55 14.33
N GLU A 232 10.90 -2.24 15.23
CA GLU A 232 10.18 -3.21 16.04
C GLU A 232 9.18 -4.04 15.23
N CYS A 233 8.77 -3.57 14.05
CA CYS A 233 7.89 -4.34 13.18
C CYS A 233 8.62 -5.59 12.66
N SER A 234 8.15 -6.76 13.07
CA SER A 234 8.74 -8.05 12.69
C SER A 234 8.19 -8.60 11.37
N VAL A 235 7.01 -8.13 10.93
CA VAL A 235 6.29 -8.69 9.77
C VAL A 235 6.62 -7.98 8.46
N SER A 236 6.49 -8.74 7.36
CA SER A 236 6.60 -8.26 5.99
C SER A 236 5.59 -9.02 5.11
N GLY A 237 5.21 -8.49 3.95
CA GLY A 237 4.26 -9.11 3.04
C GLY A 237 2.80 -9.09 3.52
N ASN A 238 2.49 -8.46 4.65
CA ASN A 238 1.17 -8.53 5.25
C ASN A 238 0.26 -7.36 4.86
N ILE A 239 -1.05 -7.65 4.85
CA ILE A 239 -2.10 -6.69 4.57
C ILE A 239 -2.79 -6.33 5.89
N PHE A 240 -2.81 -5.05 6.23
CA PHE A 240 -3.52 -4.54 7.40
C PHE A 240 -4.69 -3.66 6.98
N THR A 241 -5.78 -3.74 7.72
CA THR A 241 -6.95 -2.85 7.60
C THR A 241 -7.01 -1.95 8.83
N ALA A 242 -7.28 -0.66 8.64
CA ALA A 242 -7.41 0.27 9.76
C ALA A 242 -8.40 1.38 9.45
N GLY A 243 -9.18 1.77 10.47
CA GLY A 243 -10.14 2.89 10.38
C GLY A 243 -11.03 2.96 11.61
N GLY A 244 -11.35 4.16 12.07
CA GLY A 244 -12.24 4.37 13.21
C GLY A 244 -11.77 3.71 14.52
N GLY A 245 -10.45 3.50 14.68
CA GLY A 245 -9.87 2.79 15.82
C GLY A 245 -9.81 1.26 15.66
N TYR A 246 -10.44 0.70 14.63
CA TYR A 246 -10.28 -0.72 14.32
C TYR A 246 -8.96 -0.98 13.58
N VAL A 247 -8.29 -2.07 13.95
CA VAL A 247 -7.10 -2.58 13.27
C VAL A 247 -7.24 -4.09 13.10
N GLY A 248 -7.06 -4.58 11.88
CA GLY A 248 -7.13 -6.01 11.56
C GLY A 248 -6.08 -6.41 10.52
N ARG A 249 -5.88 -7.71 10.36
CA ARG A 249 -5.09 -8.30 9.27
C ARG A 249 -6.03 -8.94 8.26
N ALA A 250 -5.81 -8.69 6.98
CA ALA A 250 -6.40 -9.42 5.87
C ALA A 250 -5.35 -10.36 5.26
N ALA A 251 -5.80 -11.47 4.65
CA ALA A 251 -4.91 -12.42 4.00
C ALA A 251 -5.59 -13.02 2.76
N ILE A 252 -4.77 -13.46 1.80
CA ILE A 252 -5.21 -14.30 0.69
C ILE A 252 -5.06 -15.73 1.17
N VAL A 253 -6.13 -16.48 1.14
CA VAL A 253 -6.17 -17.88 1.59
C VAL A 253 -6.78 -18.78 0.51
N GLU A 254 -6.38 -20.02 0.47
CA GLU A 254 -6.88 -21.04 -0.46
C GLU A 254 -7.52 -22.20 0.30
N SER A 255 -8.64 -22.70 -0.21
CA SER A 255 -9.30 -23.89 0.33
C SER A 255 -8.38 -25.12 0.22
N LYS A 256 -8.71 -26.19 0.96
CA LYS A 256 -8.03 -27.49 0.80
C LYS A 256 -8.28 -28.12 -0.57
N GLY A 257 -9.36 -27.73 -1.23
CA GLY A 257 -9.72 -28.17 -2.57
C GLY A 257 -10.01 -29.66 -2.70
N ALA A 258 -9.93 -30.15 -3.93
CA ALA A 258 -10.04 -31.57 -4.28
C ALA A 258 -8.94 -31.91 -5.30
N VAL A 259 -8.36 -33.08 -5.18
CA VAL A 259 -7.46 -33.63 -6.21
C VAL A 259 -8.28 -34.53 -7.13
N LEU A 260 -8.34 -34.17 -8.41
CA LEU A 260 -9.10 -34.87 -9.45
C LEU A 260 -8.10 -35.30 -10.53
N ALA A 261 -7.89 -36.60 -10.68
CA ALA A 261 -7.02 -37.16 -11.71
C ALA A 261 -7.72 -37.12 -13.08
N ASN A 262 -7.32 -36.30 -14.02
CA ASN A 262 -7.95 -36.09 -15.33
C ASN A 262 -9.41 -35.61 -15.26
N PRO A 263 -9.70 -34.45 -14.62
CA PRO A 263 -11.07 -34.04 -14.34
C PRO A 263 -11.86 -33.72 -15.61
N THR A 264 -13.10 -34.19 -15.63
CA THR A 264 -14.15 -33.72 -16.55
C THR A 264 -14.89 -32.53 -15.96
N ILE A 265 -15.73 -31.86 -16.75
CA ILE A 265 -16.60 -30.77 -16.25
C ILE A 265 -17.54 -31.30 -15.16
N GLU A 266 -18.04 -32.53 -15.35
CA GLU A 266 -18.94 -33.20 -14.41
C GLU A 266 -18.23 -33.49 -13.08
N ASP A 267 -16.97 -33.94 -13.10
CA ASP A 267 -16.18 -34.15 -11.88
C ASP A 267 -16.00 -32.85 -11.10
N VAL A 268 -15.74 -31.73 -11.78
CA VAL A 268 -15.65 -30.39 -11.11
C VAL A 268 -17.01 -30.04 -10.50
N ARG A 269 -18.12 -30.19 -11.24
CA ARG A 269 -19.47 -29.91 -10.73
C ARG A 269 -19.79 -30.75 -9.48
N ASP A 270 -19.54 -32.06 -9.55
CA ASP A 270 -19.91 -32.99 -8.49
C ASP A 270 -19.04 -32.83 -7.22
N ASN A 271 -17.84 -32.25 -7.37
CA ASN A 271 -16.95 -31.93 -6.26
C ASN A 271 -16.96 -30.43 -5.86
N PHE A 272 -17.80 -29.58 -6.49
CA PHE A 272 -17.72 -28.12 -6.34
C PHE A 272 -17.92 -27.65 -4.90
N THR A 273 -18.78 -28.29 -4.12
CA THR A 273 -18.96 -27.98 -2.70
C THR A 273 -17.68 -28.20 -1.90
N LYS A 274 -16.95 -29.28 -2.14
CA LYS A 274 -15.66 -29.56 -1.50
C LYS A 274 -14.58 -28.60 -1.95
N ILE A 275 -14.53 -28.29 -3.25
CA ILE A 275 -13.58 -27.34 -3.84
C ILE A 275 -13.76 -25.94 -3.22
N SER A 276 -15.00 -25.54 -2.94
CA SER A 276 -15.36 -24.22 -2.44
C SER A 276 -15.40 -24.12 -0.90
N ASP A 277 -15.18 -25.23 -0.18
CA ASP A 277 -15.22 -25.24 1.28
C ASP A 277 -13.94 -24.57 1.85
N MET A 278 -14.14 -23.39 2.46
CA MET A 278 -13.05 -22.61 3.06
C MET A 278 -12.69 -23.09 4.48
N THR A 279 -13.29 -24.17 4.99
CA THR A 279 -12.96 -24.71 6.31
C THR A 279 -11.52 -25.22 6.33
N GLY A 280 -10.68 -24.58 7.16
CA GLY A 280 -9.25 -24.86 7.25
C GLY A 280 -8.46 -24.40 6.02
N ALA A 281 -8.93 -23.33 5.37
CA ALA A 281 -8.17 -22.64 4.33
C ALA A 281 -6.79 -22.20 4.83
N GLU A 282 -5.82 -22.21 3.95
CA GLU A 282 -4.41 -22.00 4.24
C GLU A 282 -3.89 -20.73 3.55
N GLU A 283 -2.94 -20.06 4.20
CA GLU A 283 -2.17 -18.96 3.63
C GLU A 283 -0.80 -19.48 3.18
N PHE A 284 -0.32 -19.01 2.02
CA PHE A 284 1.00 -19.37 1.49
C PHE A 284 1.97 -18.22 1.59
N SER A 285 3.23 -18.52 1.90
CA SER A 285 4.28 -17.52 1.99
C SER A 285 4.70 -16.98 0.61
N ASN A 286 4.58 -17.82 -0.43
CA ASN A 286 4.95 -17.47 -1.80
C ASN A 286 4.33 -18.47 -2.80
N ALA A 287 4.42 -18.14 -4.08
CA ALA A 287 3.87 -18.97 -5.16
C ALA A 287 4.51 -20.36 -5.24
N PHE A 288 5.78 -20.52 -4.85
CA PHE A 288 6.46 -21.81 -4.90
C PHE A 288 5.91 -22.77 -3.84
N ASP A 289 5.63 -22.31 -2.63
CA ASP A 289 5.04 -23.10 -1.55
C ASP A 289 3.67 -23.64 -1.97
N GLU A 290 2.86 -22.82 -2.65
CA GLU A 290 1.55 -23.21 -3.17
C GLU A 290 1.71 -24.31 -4.25
N VAL A 291 2.63 -24.14 -5.20
CA VAL A 291 2.91 -25.15 -6.25
C VAL A 291 3.39 -26.47 -5.63
N GLN A 292 4.24 -26.43 -4.62
CA GLN A 292 4.71 -27.62 -3.90
C GLN A 292 3.55 -28.40 -3.26
N LYS A 293 2.61 -27.70 -2.63
CA LYS A 293 1.40 -28.32 -2.06
C LYS A 293 0.61 -29.06 -3.14
N ARG A 294 0.39 -28.45 -4.30
CA ARG A 294 -0.35 -29.09 -5.43
C ARG A 294 0.36 -30.34 -5.94
N LEU A 295 1.67 -30.27 -6.11
CA LEU A 295 2.46 -31.42 -6.56
C LEU A 295 2.42 -32.56 -5.55
N MET A 296 2.54 -32.29 -4.25
CA MET A 296 2.42 -33.31 -3.20
C MET A 296 1.03 -33.93 -3.17
N ALA A 297 -0.03 -33.15 -3.30
CA ALA A 297 -1.39 -33.66 -3.35
C ALA A 297 -1.63 -34.56 -4.58
N ALA A 298 -1.12 -34.18 -5.76
CA ALA A 298 -1.24 -34.98 -6.98
C ALA A 298 -0.48 -36.33 -6.91
N THR A 299 0.68 -36.36 -6.25
CA THR A 299 1.44 -37.62 -6.10
C THR A 299 0.78 -38.62 -5.15
N GLN A 300 0.04 -38.16 -4.13
CA GLN A 300 -0.69 -39.06 -3.23
C GLN A 300 -1.85 -39.79 -3.89
N THR A 301 -2.44 -39.23 -4.94
CA THR A 301 -3.51 -39.87 -5.71
C THR A 301 -3.00 -40.78 -6.83
N GLY A 302 -1.79 -40.57 -7.35
CA GLY A 302 -1.15 -41.43 -8.37
C GLY A 302 -0.54 -42.75 -7.81
N ALA A 303 -0.37 -42.84 -6.49
CA ALA A 303 0.15 -44.07 -5.84
C ALA A 303 -0.90 -45.17 -5.63
N SER A 304 -2.14 -44.98 -6.09
CA SER A 304 -3.27 -45.89 -5.94
C SER A 304 -3.85 -46.37 -7.29
N ALA A 305 -3.10 -46.25 -8.39
CA ALA A 305 -3.48 -46.74 -9.73
C ALA A 305 -2.63 -47.96 -10.15
#